data_fe75d2ec1ccc596cfe3b3c2607da9ae1
#
_entry.id   fe75d2ec1ccc596cfe3b3c2607da9ae1
#
_cell.length_a   1.000
_cell.length_b   1.000
_cell.length_c   1.000
_cell.angle_alpha   90.00
_cell.angle_beta   90.00
_cell.angle_gamma   90.00
#
_symmetry.space_group_name_H-M   'P 1'
#
loop_
_entity.id
_entity.type
_entity.pdbx_description
1 polymer ?
#
loop_
_entity_poly.entity_id
_entity_poly.type
_entity_poly.pdbx_seq_one_letter_code
_entity_poly.pdbx_strand_id
1 'polypeptide(L)'
;MRHCTLSHMSDWPDARNSNGDRHGYGSGSAQPEGARSMRHVQRGGPSAPGQPGSVPRQPSYDDDVYDDLYRDQRAQNPQGQGGPQGDYDSGYNTGQVYGSPAGRGNGPQGPGGPDGPPAPPRAPKPPVNWKKRITWGLVTFLALLLIVSVSTYFWADSKLKREVDLSKVIERPDGGKGTNYLIVGSDSRAGMSDEEKKKLHTGSAAGKRTDSMMILHVADDGGNTMISLPRDSNVMIPSFKGSDSGKLYPARNCDTTTQVCKKLNAAYGEDGPELLVRTVEANMGLRIDHYAEIGFGGFAKIVDAVGGVELDIPKGFKDKKSGADFEAGKQTLNGEEALAFVRTRYALPGSDLDRTKNQQKFLAALANQAATPGTVMNPFKLYPTMGAGLDTLIVDKDMDLMDVASMFWAMKGVTGGDGKSMNMPISGFSGGNVVWDKAKVKQLVSQLNNDEKVTVSSTN
;
A
#
# COMPACT_ATOMS: atom_id res chain seq x y z
N MET A 1 -59.85 -27.00 -4.25
CA MET A 1 -59.82 -27.79 -5.49
C MET A 1 -59.27 -26.91 -6.62
N ARG A 2 -58.07 -27.17 -7.04
CA ARG A 2 -57.51 -27.12 -8.39
C ARG A 2 -56.00 -27.36 -8.25
N HIS A 3 -55.60 -28.56 -8.67
CA HIS A 3 -54.22 -28.98 -8.87
C HIS A 3 -53.61 -28.17 -10.02
N CYS A 4 -52.37 -27.73 -9.90
CA CYS A 4 -51.49 -27.45 -11.02
C CYS A 4 -50.22 -28.25 -10.86
N THR A 5 -50.04 -29.12 -11.80
CA THR A 5 -48.98 -30.13 -11.99
C THR A 5 -47.68 -29.50 -12.38
N LEU A 6 -46.57 -29.94 -11.76
CA LEU A 6 -45.19 -29.80 -12.19
C LEU A 6 -45.00 -30.50 -13.55
N SER A 7 -44.49 -29.77 -14.55
CA SER A 7 -43.94 -30.39 -15.75
C SER A 7 -42.42 -30.27 -15.77
N HIS A 8 -41.83 -31.45 -15.95
CA HIS A 8 -40.41 -31.72 -16.23
C HIS A 8 -39.87 -30.86 -17.40
N MET A 9 -38.67 -30.37 -17.26
CA MET A 9 -37.78 -30.06 -18.38
C MET A 9 -36.41 -30.68 -18.11
N SER A 10 -36.27 -31.90 -18.62
CA SER A 10 -34.99 -32.56 -18.91
C SER A 10 -34.93 -32.72 -20.41
N ASP A 11 -34.09 -31.96 -21.10
CA ASP A 11 -33.66 -32.33 -22.46
C ASP A 11 -32.25 -31.77 -22.69
N TRP A 12 -31.29 -32.65 -22.66
CA TRP A 12 -29.98 -32.48 -23.27
C TRP A 12 -29.93 -33.48 -24.44
N PRO A 13 -29.53 -33.09 -25.66
CA PRO A 13 -29.42 -33.99 -26.77
C PRO A 13 -28.14 -34.81 -26.72
N ASP A 14 -28.31 -36.13 -26.81
CA ASP A 14 -27.29 -37.13 -27.08
C ASP A 14 -26.68 -36.96 -28.46
N ALA A 15 -25.35 -36.82 -28.54
CA ALA A 15 -24.62 -36.91 -29.78
C ALA A 15 -24.34 -38.38 -30.13
N ARG A 16 -25.08 -38.90 -31.11
CA ARG A 16 -24.83 -40.22 -31.73
C ARG A 16 -23.65 -40.15 -32.70
N ASN A 17 -22.79 -41.13 -32.50
CA ASN A 17 -21.87 -41.81 -33.38
C ASN A 17 -22.22 -41.76 -34.90
N SER A 18 -21.25 -41.43 -35.73
CA SER A 18 -21.16 -41.96 -37.09
C SER A 18 -19.72 -42.30 -37.45
N ASN A 19 -19.53 -43.60 -37.70
CA ASN A 19 -18.41 -44.28 -38.31
C ASN A 19 -18.25 -43.83 -39.77
N GLY A 20 -17.01 -43.79 -40.30
CA GLY A 20 -16.78 -43.80 -41.74
C GLY A 20 -15.37 -43.37 -42.17
N ASP A 21 -14.58 -44.40 -42.38
CA ASP A 21 -13.60 -44.63 -43.46
C ASP A 21 -12.22 -43.94 -43.49
N ARG A 22 -11.29 -44.86 -43.55
CA ARG A 22 -9.87 -44.87 -43.87
C ARG A 22 -9.55 -44.15 -45.17
N HIS A 23 -8.42 -43.43 -45.21
CA HIS A 23 -7.35 -43.61 -46.21
C HIS A 23 -6.02 -43.04 -45.61
N GLY A 24 -5.00 -43.90 -45.72
CA GLY A 24 -3.64 -43.63 -45.34
C GLY A 24 -2.88 -42.89 -46.43
N TYR A 25 -1.74 -42.42 -46.05
CA TYR A 25 -0.47 -42.29 -46.74
C TYR A 25 0.35 -41.15 -46.10
N GLY A 26 1.58 -41.53 -45.76
CA GLY A 26 2.73 -40.67 -45.94
C GLY A 26 3.55 -40.38 -44.69
N SER A 27 4.46 -41.31 -44.34
CA SER A 27 5.60 -41.06 -43.50
C SER A 27 6.52 -39.98 -44.08
N GLY A 28 6.71 -38.87 -43.33
CA GLY A 28 7.74 -37.88 -43.60
C GLY A 28 8.55 -37.66 -42.36
N SER A 29 9.68 -38.34 -42.22
CA SER A 29 10.71 -38.10 -41.21
C SER A 29 11.41 -36.76 -41.45
N ALA A 30 11.20 -35.78 -40.56
CA ALA A 30 12.02 -34.59 -40.50
C ALA A 30 13.17 -34.79 -39.51
N GLN A 31 14.39 -34.83 -40.03
CA GLN A 31 15.62 -34.81 -39.25
C GLN A 31 15.81 -33.41 -38.59
N PRO A 32 16.36 -33.35 -37.38
CA PRO A 32 16.73 -32.06 -36.77
C PRO A 32 18.02 -31.53 -37.39
N GLU A 33 17.99 -30.33 -37.94
CA GLU A 33 19.15 -29.61 -38.44
C GLU A 33 20.07 -29.19 -37.27
N GLY A 34 21.37 -29.35 -37.56
CA GLY A 34 22.49 -29.31 -36.65
C GLY A 34 22.71 -27.96 -35.94
N ALA A 35 23.13 -28.10 -34.72
CA ALA A 35 23.71 -27.05 -33.89
C ALA A 35 25.01 -26.51 -34.53
N ARG A 36 25.07 -25.20 -34.84
CA ARG A 36 26.30 -24.53 -35.25
C ARG A 36 27.24 -24.40 -34.04
N SER A 37 28.41 -25.01 -34.18
CA SER A 37 29.54 -24.92 -33.24
C SER A 37 30.05 -23.46 -33.16
N MET A 38 30.10 -22.91 -31.92
CA MET A 38 30.85 -21.68 -31.65
C MET A 38 32.35 -22.00 -31.56
N ARG A 39 33.18 -21.19 -32.21
CA ARG A 39 34.62 -21.26 -32.20
C ARG A 39 35.19 -21.14 -30.80
N HIS A 40 36.06 -22.08 -30.43
CA HIS A 40 36.92 -22.07 -29.29
C HIS A 40 37.92 -20.89 -29.35
N VAL A 41 37.93 -20.03 -28.36
CA VAL A 41 39.01 -19.07 -28.13
C VAL A 41 40.03 -19.75 -27.22
N GLN A 42 41.24 -19.92 -27.72
CA GLN A 42 42.39 -20.48 -27.00
C GLN A 42 42.79 -19.57 -25.84
N ARG A 43 42.83 -20.14 -24.64
CA ARG A 43 43.50 -19.57 -23.46
C ARG A 43 45.01 -19.86 -23.58
N GLY A 44 45.79 -18.79 -23.66
CA GLY A 44 47.23 -18.87 -23.47
C GLY A 44 47.59 -19.09 -21.98
N GLY A 45 48.57 -19.94 -21.72
CA GLY A 45 49.02 -20.35 -20.40
C GLY A 45 49.90 -19.31 -19.67
N PRO A 46 50.42 -19.66 -18.47
CA PRO A 46 50.80 -18.69 -17.44
C PRO A 46 52.24 -18.20 -17.60
N SER A 47 52.49 -16.94 -17.30
CA SER A 47 53.83 -16.37 -17.06
C SER A 47 53.87 -15.74 -15.67
N ALA A 48 54.98 -15.96 -15.00
CA ALA A 48 55.35 -15.72 -13.62
C ALA A 48 55.49 -14.21 -13.21
N PRO A 49 55.77 -13.89 -11.94
CA PRO A 49 55.32 -12.65 -11.27
C PRO A 49 56.33 -11.51 -11.38
N GLY A 50 55.82 -10.28 -11.57
CA GLY A 50 56.61 -9.06 -11.60
C GLY A 50 55.80 -7.85 -11.15
N GLN A 51 56.17 -7.34 -10.01
CA GLN A 51 56.05 -5.99 -9.42
C GLN A 51 54.70 -5.20 -9.49
N PRO A 52 54.36 -4.44 -8.43
CA PRO A 52 53.04 -3.80 -8.25
C PRO A 52 52.94 -2.51 -9.06
N GLY A 53 52.06 -2.51 -10.03
CA GLY A 53 51.66 -1.34 -10.79
C GLY A 53 50.51 -0.61 -10.11
N SER A 54 50.69 0.69 -10.02
CA SER A 54 49.83 1.73 -9.46
C SER A 54 48.35 1.56 -9.78
N VAL A 55 47.54 1.70 -8.74
CA VAL A 55 46.07 1.83 -8.78
C VAL A 55 45.71 3.15 -9.45
N PRO A 56 44.78 3.20 -10.41
CA PRO A 56 44.23 4.46 -10.90
C PRO A 56 43.41 5.11 -9.78
N ARG A 57 43.76 6.34 -9.44
CA ARG A 57 42.99 7.20 -8.54
C ARG A 57 41.63 7.50 -9.15
N GLN A 58 40.57 7.29 -8.37
CA GLN A 58 39.27 7.89 -8.63
C GLN A 58 39.39 9.43 -8.65
N PRO A 59 38.65 10.11 -9.53
CA PRO A 59 38.54 11.56 -9.46
C PRO A 59 37.83 11.92 -8.16
N SER A 60 38.52 12.76 -7.36
CA SER A 60 37.91 13.47 -6.25
C SER A 60 36.89 14.45 -6.82
N TYR A 61 35.68 14.39 -6.33
CA TYR A 61 34.70 15.47 -6.51
C TYR A 61 35.22 16.65 -5.69
N ASP A 62 35.52 17.75 -6.40
CA ASP A 62 35.82 19.04 -5.79
C ASP A 62 34.55 19.62 -5.19
N ASP A 63 34.59 19.87 -3.87
CA ASP A 63 33.53 20.54 -3.08
C ASP A 63 33.45 22.08 -3.32
N ASP A 64 34.05 22.59 -4.42
CA ASP A 64 34.23 24.01 -4.65
C ASP A 64 33.11 24.71 -5.45
N VAL A 65 31.98 24.05 -5.71
CA VAL A 65 30.90 24.65 -6.54
C VAL A 65 29.84 25.40 -5.71
N TYR A 66 29.85 25.29 -4.39
CA TYR A 66 28.86 25.98 -3.54
C TYR A 66 29.36 27.27 -2.89
N ASP A 67 30.66 27.60 -2.93
CA ASP A 67 31.19 28.80 -2.30
C ASP A 67 31.17 30.06 -3.20
N ASP A 68 30.98 29.93 -4.50
CA ASP A 68 30.98 31.07 -5.43
C ASP A 68 29.66 31.84 -5.50
N LEU A 69 28.57 31.35 -4.94
CA LEU A 69 27.28 32.05 -4.93
C LEU A 69 27.09 33.06 -3.78
N TYR A 70 27.98 33.08 -2.81
CA TYR A 70 27.90 34.00 -1.68
C TYR A 70 29.10 34.98 -1.54
N ARG A 71 30.06 34.98 -2.48
CA ARG A 71 31.27 35.81 -2.43
C ARG A 71 31.17 37.18 -3.11
N ASP A 72 30.17 37.40 -3.93
CA ASP A 72 30.08 38.64 -4.74
C ASP A 72 29.35 39.82 -4.07
N GLN A 73 29.02 39.77 -2.77
CA GLN A 73 28.41 40.90 -2.07
C GLN A 73 29.29 41.55 -1.02
N ARG A 74 30.60 41.26 -0.93
CA ARG A 74 31.51 41.84 0.09
C ARG A 74 32.73 42.60 -0.43
N ALA A 75 32.85 42.84 -1.70
CA ALA A 75 34.00 43.53 -2.27
C ALA A 75 33.58 44.68 -3.17
N GLN A 76 32.97 45.74 -2.60
CA GLN A 76 32.99 47.08 -3.17
C GLN A 76 32.65 48.08 -2.06
N ASN A 77 33.67 48.53 -1.33
CA ASN A 77 33.65 49.83 -0.70
C ASN A 77 35.09 50.37 -0.56
N PRO A 78 35.59 51.23 -1.49
CA PRO A 78 36.75 52.04 -1.24
C PRO A 78 36.31 53.36 -0.60
N GLN A 79 37.07 53.75 0.38
CA GLN A 79 37.05 55.02 1.14
C GLN A 79 36.90 56.27 0.25
N GLY A 80 36.14 57.25 0.73
CA GLY A 80 36.18 58.62 0.19
C GLY A 80 35.11 59.54 0.73
N GLN A 81 35.50 60.31 1.79
CA GLN A 81 35.17 61.69 2.09
C GLN A 81 33.80 62.32 1.80
N GLY A 82 33.12 62.75 2.88
CA GLY A 82 32.73 64.16 3.11
C GLY A 82 31.45 64.69 2.47
N GLY A 83 30.40 64.93 3.33
CA GLY A 83 29.38 65.98 3.27
C GLY A 83 28.08 65.66 2.51
N PRO A 84 27.03 66.43 2.72
CA PRO A 84 26.37 66.80 3.96
C PRO A 84 25.01 66.13 4.17
N GLN A 85 24.46 66.24 5.38
CA GLN A 85 23.13 65.78 5.83
C GLN A 85 22.00 66.15 4.87
N GLY A 86 21.20 65.13 4.57
CA GLY A 86 19.87 65.30 4.03
C GLY A 86 18.94 64.39 4.80
N ASP A 87 18.02 64.96 5.55
CA ASP A 87 16.98 64.33 6.33
C ASP A 87 16.04 63.56 5.38
N TYR A 88 15.91 62.27 5.58
CA TYR A 88 14.74 61.51 5.12
C TYR A 88 13.97 60.98 6.33
N ASP A 89 12.91 61.75 6.63
CA ASP A 89 11.83 61.37 7.53
C ASP A 89 11.09 60.13 7.00
N SER A 90 11.38 58.94 7.53
CA SER A 90 10.58 57.76 7.34
C SER A 90 9.62 57.62 8.52
N GLY A 91 8.43 58.21 8.35
CA GLY A 91 7.36 58.21 9.34
C GLY A 91 6.84 56.83 9.73
N TYR A 92 7.48 56.20 10.67
CA TYR A 92 6.90 55.16 11.51
C TYR A 92 7.10 55.54 12.98
N ASN A 93 6.12 56.23 13.50
CA ASN A 93 6.03 56.64 14.90
C ASN A 93 5.57 55.42 15.74
N THR A 94 6.51 54.56 16.17
CA THR A 94 6.27 53.62 17.25
C THR A 94 6.58 54.31 18.57
N GLY A 95 5.57 54.89 19.19
CA GLY A 95 5.66 55.55 20.48
C GLY A 95 6.06 54.61 21.63
N GLN A 96 7.34 54.32 21.75
CA GLN A 96 7.97 53.85 22.99
C GLN A 96 9.25 54.59 23.24
N VAL A 97 9.14 55.65 24.01
CA VAL A 97 10.27 56.37 24.61
C VAL A 97 10.70 55.56 25.84
N TYR A 98 11.77 54.80 25.71
CA TYR A 98 12.52 54.31 26.86
C TYR A 98 13.36 55.46 27.41
N GLY A 99 12.99 55.98 28.60
CA GLY A 99 13.79 56.97 29.33
C GLY A 99 15.14 56.36 29.73
N SER A 100 16.22 56.92 29.25
CA SER A 100 17.55 56.62 29.73
C SER A 100 17.77 57.15 31.18
N PRO A 101 18.53 56.47 32.04
CA PRO A 101 18.80 56.95 33.39
C PRO A 101 19.67 58.15 33.34
N ALA A 102 19.22 59.21 34.02
CA ALA A 102 19.86 60.51 34.13
C ALA A 102 21.27 60.44 34.70
N GLY A 103 22.24 60.95 33.93
CA GLY A 103 23.55 61.33 34.44
C GLY A 103 23.42 62.50 35.39
N ARG A 104 24.12 62.41 36.54
CA ARG A 104 24.27 63.49 37.50
C ARG A 104 24.95 64.67 36.82
N GLY A 105 24.24 65.78 36.63
CA GLY A 105 24.77 67.09 36.37
C GLY A 105 24.34 68.03 37.48
N ASN A 106 25.31 68.52 38.28
CA ASN A 106 25.12 69.58 39.24
C ASN A 106 24.89 70.92 38.47
N GLY A 107 23.63 71.37 38.44
CA GLY A 107 23.26 72.71 38.03
C GLY A 107 22.61 73.45 39.22
N PRO A 108 22.74 74.75 39.33
CA PRO A 108 22.32 75.52 40.52
C PRO A 108 20.81 75.53 40.71
N GLN A 109 20.38 75.34 41.96
CA GLN A 109 19.00 75.43 42.43
C GLN A 109 18.39 76.79 42.17
N GLY A 110 17.37 76.91 41.36
CA GLY A 110 16.49 78.09 41.31
C GLY A 110 15.38 77.96 42.35
N PRO A 111 14.79 79.07 42.85
CA PRO A 111 13.82 79.07 43.94
C PRO A 111 12.49 78.38 43.53
N GLY A 112 11.94 77.66 44.47
CA GLY A 112 10.73 76.84 44.35
C GLY A 112 9.50 77.54 43.76
N GLY A 113 8.89 76.95 42.77
CA GLY A 113 7.57 77.31 42.31
C GLY A 113 6.53 76.47 43.06
N PRO A 114 5.30 76.90 43.25
CA PRO A 114 4.29 76.21 44.01
C PRO A 114 3.85 74.90 43.45
N ASP A 115 3.58 73.96 44.32
CA ASP A 115 3.12 72.59 44.04
C ASP A 115 2.01 72.60 43.00
N GLY A 116 2.27 72.00 41.83
CA GLY A 116 1.21 71.66 40.86
C GLY A 116 0.23 70.62 41.42
N PRO A 117 -1.02 70.68 41.05
CA PRO A 117 -2.02 69.73 41.59
C PRO A 117 -1.60 68.29 41.35
N PRO A 118 -1.80 67.38 42.30
CA PRO A 118 -1.46 65.96 42.14
C PRO A 118 -2.17 65.38 40.91
N ALA A 119 -1.42 64.62 40.12
CA ALA A 119 -1.97 63.97 38.93
C ALA A 119 -3.21 63.12 39.31
N PRO A 120 -4.29 63.19 38.53
CA PRO A 120 -5.51 62.42 38.85
C PRO A 120 -5.20 60.93 38.93
N PRO A 121 -5.78 60.19 39.90
CA PRO A 121 -5.57 58.77 40.06
C PRO A 121 -5.96 58.07 38.73
N ARG A 122 -5.05 57.23 38.20
CA ARG A 122 -5.31 56.46 36.98
C ARG A 122 -6.56 55.61 37.22
N ALA A 123 -7.56 55.77 36.34
CA ALA A 123 -8.80 54.96 36.38
C ALA A 123 -8.47 53.47 36.44
N PRO A 124 -9.13 52.71 37.32
CA PRO A 124 -8.90 51.27 37.42
C PRO A 124 -9.17 50.61 36.06
N LYS A 125 -8.24 49.75 35.61
CA LYS A 125 -8.42 49.01 34.37
C LYS A 125 -9.69 48.16 34.47
N PRO A 126 -10.57 48.15 33.44
CA PRO A 126 -11.79 47.36 33.49
C PRO A 126 -11.51 45.89 33.75
N PRO A 127 -12.32 45.20 34.53
CA PRO A 127 -12.11 43.79 34.85
C PRO A 127 -12.04 42.96 33.57
N VAL A 128 -10.97 42.15 33.46
CA VAL A 128 -10.78 41.24 32.32
C VAL A 128 -11.90 40.25 32.29
N ASN A 129 -12.69 40.22 31.21
CA ASN A 129 -13.77 39.26 31.06
C ASN A 129 -13.24 37.89 30.61
N TRP A 130 -12.73 37.11 31.57
CA TRP A 130 -12.11 35.80 31.35
C TRP A 130 -13.05 34.83 30.62
N LYS A 131 -14.38 34.88 30.89
CA LYS A 131 -15.37 34.02 30.20
C LYS A 131 -15.34 34.26 28.70
N LYS A 132 -15.39 35.52 28.25
CA LYS A 132 -15.26 35.85 26.80
C LYS A 132 -13.95 35.40 26.22
N ARG A 133 -12.84 35.57 26.93
CA ARG A 133 -11.50 35.12 26.42
C ARG A 133 -11.42 33.63 26.27
N ILE A 134 -11.93 32.85 27.24
CA ILE A 134 -11.98 31.39 27.19
C ILE A 134 -12.89 30.95 26.03
N THR A 135 -14.09 31.54 25.87
CA THR A 135 -15.00 31.20 24.79
C THR A 135 -14.36 31.49 23.42
N TRP A 136 -13.79 32.67 23.20
CA TRP A 136 -13.10 32.99 21.96
C TRP A 136 -11.87 32.12 21.73
N GLY A 137 -11.09 31.80 22.77
CA GLY A 137 -9.98 30.86 22.70
C GLY A 137 -10.44 29.46 22.27
N LEU A 138 -11.54 28.94 22.83
CA LEU A 138 -12.13 27.66 22.46
C LEU A 138 -12.63 27.68 21.00
N VAL A 139 -13.35 28.71 20.61
CA VAL A 139 -13.85 28.88 19.22
C VAL A 139 -12.69 28.89 18.21
N THR A 140 -11.65 29.67 18.53
CA THR A 140 -10.45 29.72 17.67
C THR A 140 -9.75 28.36 17.59
N PHE A 141 -9.61 27.67 18.72
CA PHE A 141 -9.02 26.34 18.76
C PHE A 141 -9.82 25.33 17.92
N LEU A 142 -11.15 25.31 18.05
CA LEU A 142 -12.02 24.43 17.26
C LEU A 142 -11.99 24.77 15.78
N ALA A 143 -11.94 26.07 15.43
CA ALA A 143 -11.79 26.51 14.03
C ALA A 143 -10.46 26.05 13.42
N LEU A 144 -9.35 26.19 14.16
CA LEU A 144 -8.04 25.71 13.73
C LEU A 144 -8.02 24.17 13.57
N LEU A 145 -8.62 23.46 14.53
CA LEU A 145 -8.74 22.01 14.47
C LEU A 145 -9.54 21.56 13.23
N LEU A 146 -10.64 22.25 12.93
CA LEU A 146 -11.42 21.99 11.72
C LEU A 146 -10.59 22.23 10.45
N ILE A 147 -9.89 23.35 10.36
CA ILE A 147 -9.05 23.68 9.21
C ILE A 147 -7.97 22.61 9.01
N VAL A 148 -7.28 22.21 10.08
CA VAL A 148 -6.26 21.15 10.03
C VAL A 148 -6.88 19.82 9.58
N SER A 149 -8.05 19.44 10.14
CA SER A 149 -8.73 18.19 9.76
C SER A 149 -9.14 18.18 8.29
N VAL A 150 -9.75 19.25 7.79
CA VAL A 150 -10.16 19.37 6.39
C VAL A 150 -8.93 19.37 5.47
N SER A 151 -7.88 20.11 5.82
CA SER A 151 -6.63 20.13 5.04
C SER A 151 -5.95 18.76 5.00
N THR A 152 -5.94 18.05 6.14
CA THR A 152 -5.41 16.68 6.24
C THR A 152 -6.20 15.71 5.38
N TYR A 153 -7.55 15.82 5.37
CA TYR A 153 -8.42 14.99 4.54
C TYR A 153 -8.07 15.15 3.05
N PHE A 154 -8.08 16.38 2.54
CA PHE A 154 -7.77 16.63 1.12
C PHE A 154 -6.33 16.24 0.76
N TRP A 155 -5.37 16.48 1.65
CA TRP A 155 -4.00 16.03 1.44
C TRP A 155 -3.91 14.50 1.37
N ALA A 156 -4.56 13.78 2.28
CA ALA A 156 -4.55 12.32 2.32
C ALA A 156 -5.28 11.72 1.10
N ASP A 157 -6.44 12.29 0.75
CA ASP A 157 -7.22 11.85 -0.42
C ASP A 157 -6.44 12.01 -1.74
N SER A 158 -5.67 13.11 -1.86
CA SER A 158 -4.84 13.38 -3.04
C SER A 158 -3.67 12.39 -3.22
N LYS A 159 -3.35 11.60 -2.20
CA LYS A 159 -2.28 10.59 -2.23
C LYS A 159 -2.74 9.25 -2.79
N LEU A 160 -4.04 8.99 -2.83
CA LEU A 160 -4.60 7.74 -3.35
C LEU A 160 -4.39 7.62 -4.86
N LYS A 161 -3.86 6.47 -5.28
CA LYS A 161 -3.68 6.13 -6.70
C LYS A 161 -4.91 5.40 -7.22
N ARG A 162 -5.86 6.14 -7.77
CA ARG A 162 -7.12 5.64 -8.33
C ARG A 162 -6.93 5.14 -9.75
N GLU A 163 -6.24 4.01 -9.91
CA GLU A 163 -5.83 3.48 -11.21
C GLU A 163 -6.80 2.41 -11.76
N VAL A 164 -7.59 1.75 -10.89
CA VAL A 164 -8.46 0.62 -11.27
C VAL A 164 -9.87 1.10 -11.55
N ASP A 165 -10.45 0.66 -12.67
CA ASP A 165 -11.78 1.10 -13.11
C ASP A 165 -12.79 -0.07 -13.07
N LEU A 166 -13.45 -0.23 -11.92
CA LEU A 166 -14.44 -1.30 -11.75
C LEU A 166 -15.69 -1.16 -12.62
N SER A 167 -15.93 0.02 -13.22
CA SER A 167 -17.02 0.21 -14.19
C SER A 167 -16.80 -0.57 -15.49
N LYS A 168 -15.55 -0.97 -15.78
CA LYS A 168 -15.20 -1.82 -16.92
C LYS A 168 -15.48 -3.31 -16.69
N VAL A 169 -15.72 -3.70 -15.45
CA VAL A 169 -16.06 -5.10 -15.11
C VAL A 169 -17.51 -5.35 -15.51
N ILE A 170 -17.70 -6.23 -16.45
CA ILE A 170 -19.02 -6.60 -17.00
C ILE A 170 -19.54 -7.91 -16.37
N GLU A 171 -20.86 -8.16 -16.49
CA GLU A 171 -21.52 -9.38 -15.96
C GLU A 171 -21.31 -9.56 -14.46
N ARG A 172 -21.36 -8.44 -13.72
CA ARG A 172 -21.18 -8.44 -12.27
C ARG A 172 -22.40 -9.04 -11.57
N PRO A 173 -22.21 -9.81 -10.48
CA PRO A 173 -23.32 -10.23 -9.65
C PRO A 173 -24.03 -9.05 -8.99
N ASP A 174 -25.28 -9.26 -8.57
CA ASP A 174 -26.00 -8.29 -7.76
C ASP A 174 -25.26 -8.04 -6.44
N GLY A 175 -25.34 -6.80 -5.95
CA GLY A 175 -24.78 -6.43 -4.65
C GLY A 175 -25.55 -7.06 -3.50
N GLY A 176 -24.84 -7.39 -2.41
CA GLY A 176 -25.40 -7.80 -1.13
C GLY A 176 -25.45 -6.64 -0.13
N LYS A 177 -25.60 -6.97 1.15
CA LYS A 177 -25.37 -6.05 2.26
C LYS A 177 -23.88 -5.96 2.55
N GLY A 178 -23.49 -4.92 3.32
CA GLY A 178 -22.10 -4.65 3.64
C GLY A 178 -21.26 -4.26 2.41
N THR A 179 -19.95 -4.21 2.58
CA THR A 179 -19.00 -3.79 1.53
C THR A 179 -17.90 -4.84 1.37
N ASN A 180 -17.66 -5.27 0.13
CA ASN A 180 -16.65 -6.27 -0.19
C ASN A 180 -15.42 -5.64 -0.82
N TYR A 181 -14.27 -5.72 -0.16
CA TYR A 181 -12.98 -5.25 -0.64
C TYR A 181 -12.15 -6.44 -1.14
N LEU A 182 -11.64 -6.38 -2.37
CA LEU A 182 -10.62 -7.31 -2.84
C LEU A 182 -9.24 -6.70 -2.59
N ILE A 183 -8.53 -7.24 -1.61
CA ILE A 183 -7.19 -6.78 -1.22
C ILE A 183 -6.16 -7.69 -1.87
N VAL A 184 -5.23 -7.08 -2.60
CA VAL A 184 -4.26 -7.78 -3.44
C VAL A 184 -2.83 -7.38 -3.08
N GLY A 185 -2.00 -8.37 -2.80
CA GLY A 185 -0.55 -8.20 -2.74
C GLY A 185 0.07 -8.61 -4.06
N SER A 186 0.61 -7.64 -4.81
CA SER A 186 1.26 -7.91 -6.10
C SER A 186 2.78 -7.94 -5.98
N ASP A 187 3.43 -8.66 -6.90
CA ASP A 187 4.88 -8.64 -7.06
C ASP A 187 5.35 -7.43 -7.90
N SER A 188 4.50 -6.41 -8.00
CA SER A 188 4.81 -5.18 -8.72
C SER A 188 6.06 -4.51 -8.15
N ARG A 189 6.98 -4.20 -9.06
CA ARG A 189 8.22 -3.46 -8.77
C ARG A 189 8.16 -2.04 -9.34
N ALA A 190 6.96 -1.57 -9.65
CA ALA A 190 6.73 -0.23 -10.19
C ALA A 190 7.24 0.82 -9.18
N GLY A 191 8.02 1.78 -9.66
CA GLY A 191 8.60 2.83 -8.83
C GLY A 191 9.76 2.40 -7.91
N MET A 192 10.26 1.15 -8.03
CA MET A 192 11.45 0.70 -7.31
C MET A 192 12.72 0.94 -8.13
N SER A 193 13.76 1.50 -7.49
CA SER A 193 15.10 1.58 -8.07
C SER A 193 15.75 0.19 -8.16
N ASP A 194 16.84 0.06 -8.93
CA ASP A 194 17.54 -1.22 -9.03
C ASP A 194 18.24 -1.58 -7.72
N GLU A 195 18.66 -0.60 -6.93
CA GLU A 195 19.18 -0.78 -5.58
C GLU A 195 18.10 -1.31 -4.63
N GLU A 196 16.89 -0.74 -4.67
CA GLU A 196 15.74 -1.22 -3.88
C GLU A 196 15.37 -2.66 -4.27
N LYS A 197 15.32 -2.99 -5.57
CA LYS A 197 15.05 -4.36 -6.04
C LYS A 197 16.08 -5.36 -5.53
N LYS A 198 17.37 -4.96 -5.52
CA LYS A 198 18.46 -5.78 -5.03
C LYS A 198 18.39 -5.96 -3.52
N LYS A 199 18.18 -4.87 -2.77
CA LYS A 199 18.02 -4.87 -1.32
C LYS A 199 16.86 -5.75 -0.88
N LEU A 200 15.70 -5.61 -1.51
CA LEU A 200 14.49 -6.37 -1.18
C LEU A 200 14.45 -7.78 -1.79
N HIS A 201 15.54 -8.26 -2.40
CA HIS A 201 15.62 -9.58 -3.02
C HIS A 201 14.46 -9.91 -3.97
N THR A 202 13.92 -8.90 -4.68
CA THR A 202 12.74 -9.08 -5.54
C THR A 202 13.07 -9.55 -6.94
N GLY A 203 14.34 -9.49 -7.34
CA GLY A 203 14.79 -9.82 -8.69
C GLY A 203 14.28 -8.82 -9.74
N SER A 204 14.55 -9.14 -11.01
CA SER A 204 14.19 -8.31 -12.19
C SER A 204 13.20 -8.99 -13.14
N ALA A 205 12.49 -10.06 -12.70
CA ALA A 205 11.56 -10.77 -13.58
C ALA A 205 10.49 -9.81 -14.12
N ALA A 206 10.31 -9.84 -15.44
CA ALA A 206 9.22 -9.13 -16.09
C ALA A 206 7.88 -9.83 -15.82
N GLY A 207 6.82 -9.04 -15.69
CA GLY A 207 5.45 -9.50 -15.45
C GLY A 207 4.94 -9.09 -14.08
N LYS A 208 3.64 -8.84 -14.02
CA LYS A 208 2.91 -8.56 -12.78
C LYS A 208 2.17 -9.83 -12.37
N ARG A 209 2.34 -10.27 -11.14
CA ARG A 209 1.60 -11.41 -10.56
C ARG A 209 1.09 -11.03 -9.20
N THR A 210 0.00 -11.66 -8.80
CA THR A 210 -0.51 -11.55 -7.45
C THR A 210 -0.15 -12.81 -6.67
N ASP A 211 0.51 -12.62 -5.55
CA ASP A 211 0.93 -13.72 -4.68
C ASP A 211 -0.03 -13.90 -3.48
N SER A 212 -0.73 -12.85 -3.08
CA SER A 212 -1.77 -12.89 -2.06
C SER A 212 -3.02 -12.15 -2.53
N MET A 213 -4.17 -12.74 -2.28
CA MET A 213 -5.48 -12.17 -2.57
C MET A 213 -6.40 -12.49 -1.41
N MET A 214 -7.11 -11.49 -0.93
CA MET A 214 -8.04 -11.63 0.19
C MET A 214 -9.30 -10.83 -0.10
N ILE A 215 -10.46 -11.38 0.27
CA ILE A 215 -11.70 -10.61 0.35
C ILE A 215 -11.90 -10.22 1.81
N LEU A 216 -12.09 -8.94 2.05
CA LEU A 216 -12.54 -8.42 3.32
C LEU A 216 -14.00 -7.97 3.15
N HIS A 217 -14.89 -8.64 3.83
CA HIS A 217 -16.29 -8.24 3.94
C HIS A 217 -16.46 -7.39 5.21
N VAL A 218 -16.89 -6.17 5.02
CA VAL A 218 -17.22 -5.23 6.09
C VAL A 218 -18.72 -5.20 6.24
N ALA A 219 -19.20 -5.87 7.28
CA ALA A 219 -20.63 -5.98 7.55
C ALA A 219 -21.17 -4.69 8.19
N ASP A 220 -22.42 -4.37 7.93
CA ASP A 220 -23.10 -3.19 8.51
C ASP A 220 -23.26 -3.29 10.03
N ASP A 221 -23.29 -4.50 10.58
CA ASP A 221 -23.41 -4.79 12.00
C ASP A 221 -22.08 -5.00 12.73
N GLY A 222 -20.94 -4.90 11.99
CA GLY A 222 -19.59 -5.08 12.51
C GLY A 222 -19.09 -6.52 12.54
N GLY A 223 -19.84 -7.49 12.01
CA GLY A 223 -19.45 -8.90 11.89
C GLY A 223 -18.44 -9.19 10.77
N ASN A 224 -17.34 -8.42 10.69
CA ASN A 224 -16.39 -8.44 9.58
C ASN A 224 -15.77 -9.81 9.35
N THR A 225 -15.57 -10.17 8.06
CA THR A 225 -14.99 -11.45 7.66
C THR A 225 -13.89 -11.26 6.63
N MET A 226 -12.72 -11.88 6.86
CA MET A 226 -11.60 -11.90 5.93
C MET A 226 -11.40 -13.31 5.36
N ILE A 227 -11.36 -13.43 4.03
CA ILE A 227 -11.28 -14.71 3.31
C ILE A 227 -10.04 -14.69 2.42
N SER A 228 -9.05 -15.54 2.71
CA SER A 228 -7.89 -15.71 1.84
C SER A 228 -8.23 -16.57 0.62
N LEU A 229 -7.92 -16.07 -0.57
CA LEU A 229 -8.07 -16.77 -1.85
C LEU A 229 -6.74 -17.41 -2.23
N PRO A 230 -6.64 -18.74 -2.33
CA PRO A 230 -5.41 -19.38 -2.80
C PRO A 230 -5.11 -18.97 -4.24
N ARG A 231 -3.91 -18.46 -4.49
CA ARG A 231 -3.48 -17.99 -5.84
C ARG A 231 -3.52 -19.08 -6.90
N ASP A 232 -3.29 -20.36 -6.48
CA ASP A 232 -3.29 -21.54 -7.32
C ASP A 232 -4.70 -22.17 -7.44
N SER A 233 -5.78 -21.41 -7.14
CA SER A 233 -7.15 -21.85 -7.29
C SER A 233 -7.51 -22.14 -8.74
N ASN A 234 -8.13 -23.28 -8.98
CA ASN A 234 -8.74 -23.62 -10.26
C ASN A 234 -9.97 -22.76 -10.50
N VAL A 235 -9.88 -21.86 -11.47
CA VAL A 235 -10.97 -20.95 -11.81
C VAL A 235 -11.24 -20.90 -13.30
N MET A 236 -12.47 -20.57 -13.65
CA MET A 236 -12.82 -20.14 -14.99
C MET A 236 -12.39 -18.65 -15.15
N ILE A 237 -11.53 -18.36 -16.11
CA ILE A 237 -11.28 -16.97 -16.52
C ILE A 237 -12.31 -16.64 -17.60
N PRO A 238 -13.22 -15.65 -17.38
CA PRO A 238 -14.23 -15.26 -18.36
C PRO A 238 -13.59 -14.78 -19.68
N SER A 239 -14.36 -14.76 -20.77
CA SER A 239 -13.91 -14.13 -22.01
C SER A 239 -13.68 -12.64 -21.79
N PHE A 240 -12.59 -12.10 -22.29
CA PHE A 240 -12.25 -10.68 -22.12
C PHE A 240 -11.63 -10.08 -23.37
N LYS A 241 -11.74 -8.77 -23.51
CA LYS A 241 -11.03 -8.02 -24.53
C LYS A 241 -9.78 -7.42 -23.89
N GLY A 242 -8.61 -7.85 -24.35
CA GLY A 242 -7.33 -7.40 -23.79
C GLY A 242 -7.20 -5.88 -23.86
N SER A 243 -6.89 -5.26 -22.73
CA SER A 243 -6.78 -3.80 -22.58
C SER A 243 -5.73 -3.20 -23.53
N ASP A 244 -4.58 -3.84 -23.64
CA ASP A 244 -3.47 -3.37 -24.50
C ASP A 244 -3.64 -3.75 -25.96
N SER A 245 -4.15 -4.96 -26.24
CA SER A 245 -4.18 -5.53 -27.59
C SER A 245 -5.49 -5.30 -28.34
N GLY A 246 -6.57 -4.99 -27.61
CA GLY A 246 -7.93 -4.94 -28.15
C GLY A 246 -8.47 -6.27 -28.65
N LYS A 247 -7.69 -7.37 -28.50
CA LYS A 247 -8.05 -8.69 -29.00
C LYS A 247 -9.02 -9.38 -28.05
N LEU A 248 -10.03 -10.07 -28.61
CA LEU A 248 -10.94 -10.88 -27.83
C LEU A 248 -10.29 -12.22 -27.47
N TYR A 249 -10.23 -12.53 -26.19
CA TYR A 249 -9.82 -13.80 -25.65
C TYR A 249 -11.05 -14.57 -25.17
N PRO A 250 -11.23 -15.85 -25.63
CA PRO A 250 -12.37 -16.66 -25.21
C PRO A 250 -12.25 -17.04 -23.72
N ALA A 251 -13.39 -17.38 -23.12
CA ALA A 251 -13.43 -17.93 -21.77
C ALA A 251 -12.59 -19.22 -21.69
N ARG A 252 -11.87 -19.36 -20.56
CA ARG A 252 -10.99 -20.51 -20.32
C ARG A 252 -11.47 -21.24 -19.07
N ASN A 253 -12.17 -22.32 -19.31
CA ASN A 253 -12.59 -23.25 -18.26
C ASN A 253 -11.46 -24.21 -17.91
N CYS A 254 -11.57 -24.85 -16.76
CA CYS A 254 -10.79 -26.06 -16.48
C CYS A 254 -11.14 -27.12 -17.52
N ASP A 255 -10.19 -27.50 -18.34
CA ASP A 255 -10.32 -28.66 -19.21
C ASP A 255 -10.14 -29.93 -18.36
N THR A 256 -11.22 -30.61 -18.12
CA THR A 256 -11.22 -31.86 -17.35
C THR A 256 -10.51 -32.99 -18.08
N THR A 257 -10.34 -32.87 -19.40
CA THR A 257 -9.71 -33.91 -20.25
C THR A 257 -8.17 -33.74 -20.22
N THR A 258 -7.68 -32.52 -20.32
CA THR A 258 -6.24 -32.21 -20.29
C THR A 258 -5.75 -31.88 -18.89
N GLN A 259 -6.62 -31.73 -17.90
CA GLN A 259 -6.35 -31.24 -16.54
C GLN A 259 -5.63 -29.87 -16.50
N VAL A 260 -5.72 -29.12 -17.58
CA VAL A 260 -5.14 -27.77 -17.67
C VAL A 260 -6.18 -26.76 -17.19
N CYS A 261 -6.04 -26.38 -15.95
CA CYS A 261 -6.83 -25.32 -15.36
C CYS A 261 -6.01 -24.05 -15.24
N LYS A 262 -6.65 -22.91 -15.38
CA LYS A 262 -6.00 -21.64 -15.10
C LYS A 262 -6.05 -21.34 -13.60
N LYS A 263 -4.94 -20.80 -13.11
CA LYS A 263 -4.82 -20.36 -11.73
C LYS A 263 -5.45 -18.98 -11.59
N LEU A 264 -6.01 -18.68 -10.42
CA LEU A 264 -6.63 -17.38 -10.14
C LEU A 264 -5.67 -16.22 -10.41
N ASN A 265 -4.41 -16.33 -9.99
CA ASN A 265 -3.41 -15.30 -10.21
C ASN A 265 -3.03 -15.08 -11.69
N ALA A 266 -3.38 -16.02 -12.57
CA ALA A 266 -3.16 -15.85 -14.01
C ALA A 266 -4.08 -14.76 -14.60
N ALA A 267 -5.29 -14.58 -14.06
CA ALA A 267 -6.21 -13.54 -14.51
C ALA A 267 -5.58 -12.15 -14.39
N TYR A 268 -4.93 -11.86 -13.26
CA TYR A 268 -4.21 -10.61 -13.08
C TYR A 268 -3.04 -10.44 -14.07
N GLY A 269 -2.28 -11.51 -14.28
CA GLY A 269 -1.15 -11.47 -15.22
C GLY A 269 -1.56 -11.35 -16.68
N GLU A 270 -2.78 -11.74 -17.04
CA GLU A 270 -3.29 -11.68 -18.42
C GLU A 270 -3.86 -10.31 -18.79
N ASP A 271 -4.62 -9.65 -17.91
CA ASP A 271 -5.23 -8.34 -18.21
C ASP A 271 -5.49 -7.48 -16.96
N GLY A 272 -4.69 -7.65 -15.92
CA GLY A 272 -4.69 -6.73 -14.78
C GLY A 272 -5.81 -6.93 -13.75
N PRO A 273 -6.05 -5.90 -12.94
CA PRO A 273 -6.96 -5.96 -11.80
C PRO A 273 -8.42 -6.15 -12.20
N GLU A 274 -8.90 -5.53 -13.28
CA GLU A 274 -10.29 -5.63 -13.72
C GLU A 274 -10.65 -7.08 -14.11
N LEU A 275 -9.74 -7.78 -14.82
CA LEU A 275 -9.96 -9.18 -15.15
C LEU A 275 -9.88 -10.08 -13.92
N LEU A 276 -9.01 -9.76 -12.94
CA LEU A 276 -8.96 -10.49 -11.68
C LEU A 276 -10.29 -10.33 -10.91
N VAL A 277 -10.80 -9.12 -10.76
CA VAL A 277 -12.10 -8.85 -10.10
C VAL A 277 -13.21 -9.64 -10.79
N ARG A 278 -13.34 -9.51 -12.12
CA ARG A 278 -14.34 -10.26 -12.88
C ARG A 278 -14.22 -11.77 -12.72
N THR A 279 -12.99 -12.29 -12.66
CA THR A 279 -12.73 -13.73 -12.45
C THR A 279 -13.18 -14.16 -11.05
N VAL A 280 -12.89 -13.36 -10.01
CA VAL A 280 -13.36 -13.66 -8.65
C VAL A 280 -14.89 -13.64 -8.59
N GLU A 281 -15.52 -12.58 -9.10
CA GLU A 281 -16.98 -12.44 -9.13
C GLU A 281 -17.66 -13.58 -9.88
N ALA A 282 -17.17 -13.97 -11.06
CA ALA A 282 -17.75 -15.04 -11.88
C ALA A 282 -17.65 -16.43 -11.23
N ASN A 283 -16.61 -16.68 -10.44
CA ASN A 283 -16.43 -17.99 -9.79
C ASN A 283 -17.08 -18.07 -8.40
N MET A 284 -17.24 -16.96 -7.71
CA MET A 284 -17.87 -16.92 -6.38
C MET A 284 -19.35 -16.57 -6.44
N GLY A 285 -19.75 -15.65 -7.32
CA GLY A 285 -21.06 -15.01 -7.30
C GLY A 285 -21.17 -13.93 -6.21
N LEU A 286 -20.06 -13.40 -5.72
CA LEU A 286 -19.98 -12.30 -4.77
C LEU A 286 -19.50 -11.03 -5.49
N ARG A 287 -20.23 -9.92 -5.38
CA ARG A 287 -19.83 -8.63 -5.92
C ARG A 287 -18.66 -8.07 -5.11
N ILE A 288 -17.68 -7.55 -5.79
CA ILE A 288 -16.54 -6.82 -5.20
C ILE A 288 -16.78 -5.31 -5.37
N ASP A 289 -17.00 -4.61 -4.28
CA ASP A 289 -17.34 -3.18 -4.30
C ASP A 289 -16.11 -2.31 -4.46
N HIS A 290 -15.00 -2.69 -3.80
CA HIS A 290 -13.74 -1.97 -3.86
C HIS A 290 -12.54 -2.88 -4.10
N TYR A 291 -11.52 -2.29 -4.72
CA TYR A 291 -10.23 -2.94 -4.99
C TYR A 291 -9.09 -2.18 -4.34
N ALA A 292 -8.20 -2.87 -3.66
CA ALA A 292 -7.01 -2.30 -3.07
C ALA A 292 -5.78 -3.18 -3.35
N GLU A 293 -4.70 -2.61 -3.87
CA GLU A 293 -3.48 -3.34 -4.20
C GLU A 293 -2.26 -2.66 -3.60
N ILE A 294 -1.35 -3.48 -3.10
CA ILE A 294 -0.05 -3.05 -2.61
C ILE A 294 1.07 -3.88 -3.25
N GLY A 295 2.07 -3.19 -3.80
CA GLY A 295 3.29 -3.82 -4.34
C GLY A 295 4.38 -3.99 -3.29
N PHE A 296 5.44 -4.71 -3.64
CA PHE A 296 6.55 -5.02 -2.74
C PHE A 296 7.22 -3.77 -2.14
N GLY A 297 7.53 -2.78 -2.98
CA GLY A 297 8.16 -1.54 -2.51
C GLY A 297 7.26 -0.76 -1.57
N GLY A 298 5.94 -0.74 -1.85
CA GLY A 298 4.94 -0.10 -1.00
C GLY A 298 4.84 -0.75 0.37
N PHE A 299 4.76 -2.07 0.39
CA PHE A 299 4.71 -2.84 1.63
C PHE A 299 5.92 -2.54 2.55
N ALA A 300 7.13 -2.59 2.00
CA ALA A 300 8.35 -2.29 2.76
C ALA A 300 8.33 -0.85 3.31
N LYS A 301 7.93 0.14 2.51
CA LYS A 301 7.83 1.54 2.93
C LYS A 301 6.84 1.77 4.07
N ILE A 302 5.69 1.08 4.06
CA ILE A 302 4.71 1.16 5.16
C ILE A 302 5.32 0.62 6.45
N VAL A 303 5.97 -0.54 6.39
CA VAL A 303 6.61 -1.15 7.57
C VAL A 303 7.67 -0.23 8.16
N ASP A 304 8.53 0.35 7.32
CA ASP A 304 9.57 1.28 7.77
C ASP A 304 8.96 2.56 8.37
N ALA A 305 7.88 3.07 7.79
CA ALA A 305 7.20 4.29 8.27
C ALA A 305 6.55 4.12 9.65
N VAL A 306 6.05 2.92 9.98
CA VAL A 306 5.54 2.63 11.34
C VAL A 306 6.66 2.37 12.35
N GLY A 307 7.91 2.30 11.90
CA GLY A 307 9.08 2.03 12.73
C GLY A 307 9.38 0.55 12.94
N GLY A 308 8.97 -0.29 11.99
CA GLY A 308 9.08 -1.76 12.06
C GLY A 308 7.86 -2.41 12.72
N VAL A 309 7.76 -3.73 12.59
CA VAL A 309 6.67 -4.54 13.14
C VAL A 309 7.22 -5.60 14.08
N GLU A 310 6.77 -5.57 15.35
CA GLU A 310 7.14 -6.61 16.32
C GLU A 310 6.37 -7.90 16.03
N LEU A 311 7.11 -9.00 15.89
CA LEU A 311 6.58 -10.33 15.70
C LEU A 311 7.27 -11.33 16.63
N ASP A 312 6.47 -12.24 17.19
CA ASP A 312 6.98 -13.42 17.87
C ASP A 312 7.05 -14.59 16.89
N ILE A 313 8.27 -15.06 16.59
CA ILE A 313 8.56 -16.14 15.65
C ILE A 313 8.80 -17.42 16.48
N PRO A 314 7.86 -18.38 16.47
CA PRO A 314 7.95 -19.55 17.35
C PRO A 314 9.15 -20.44 17.08
N LYS A 315 9.63 -20.49 15.81
CA LYS A 315 10.76 -21.30 15.37
C LYS A 315 11.52 -20.54 14.30
N GLY A 316 12.83 -20.39 14.50
CA GLY A 316 13.73 -19.78 13.53
C GLY A 316 13.78 -20.55 12.20
N PHE A 317 13.99 -19.83 11.11
CA PHE A 317 14.09 -20.40 9.76
C PHE A 317 14.90 -19.52 8.82
N LYS A 318 15.47 -20.18 7.78
CA LYS A 318 16.21 -19.52 6.70
C LYS A 318 15.63 -19.90 5.34
N ASP A 319 15.37 -18.91 4.51
CA ASP A 319 14.91 -19.10 3.13
C ASP A 319 15.72 -18.20 2.18
N LYS A 320 16.69 -18.78 1.48
CA LYS A 320 17.55 -18.05 0.55
C LYS A 320 16.81 -17.37 -0.60
N LYS A 321 15.61 -17.86 -0.98
CA LYS A 321 14.83 -17.30 -2.09
C LYS A 321 14.08 -16.04 -1.70
N SER A 322 13.60 -15.97 -0.47
CA SER A 322 12.96 -14.76 0.05
C SER A 322 13.95 -13.79 0.69
N GLY A 323 15.16 -14.25 1.03
CA GLY A 323 16.13 -13.50 1.82
C GLY A 323 15.91 -13.63 3.34
N ALA A 324 14.99 -14.51 3.77
CA ALA A 324 14.65 -14.67 5.18
C ALA A 324 15.77 -15.38 5.96
N ASP A 325 16.14 -14.80 7.10
CA ASP A 325 17.04 -15.37 8.11
C ASP A 325 16.58 -14.92 9.49
N PHE A 326 15.72 -15.73 10.11
CA PHE A 326 15.07 -15.37 11.38
C PHE A 326 15.41 -16.38 12.48
N GLU A 327 15.67 -15.88 13.67
CA GLU A 327 15.77 -16.66 14.88
C GLU A 327 14.39 -16.86 15.53
N ALA A 328 14.29 -17.74 16.51
CA ALA A 328 13.07 -17.87 17.31
C ALA A 328 12.99 -16.72 18.33
N GLY A 329 11.77 -16.28 18.65
CA GLY A 329 11.49 -15.28 19.65
C GLY A 329 10.92 -13.97 19.06
N LYS A 330 10.81 -12.96 19.92
CA LYS A 330 10.30 -11.63 19.55
C LYS A 330 11.37 -10.83 18.81
N GLN A 331 10.99 -10.34 17.64
CA GLN A 331 11.86 -9.53 16.80
C GLN A 331 11.04 -8.37 16.19
N THR A 332 11.70 -7.22 16.00
CA THR A 332 11.12 -6.09 15.25
C THR A 332 11.65 -6.15 13.83
N LEU A 333 10.76 -6.43 12.87
CA LEU A 333 11.10 -6.55 11.46
C LEU A 333 10.98 -5.20 10.77
N ASN A 334 12.05 -4.77 10.09
CA ASN A 334 12.01 -3.64 9.14
C ASN A 334 11.33 -4.04 7.83
N GLY A 335 11.22 -3.11 6.85
CA GLY A 335 10.52 -3.37 5.60
C GLY A 335 11.12 -4.50 4.76
N GLU A 336 12.44 -4.65 4.74
CA GLU A 336 13.15 -5.74 4.04
C GLU A 336 12.86 -7.09 4.69
N GLU A 337 13.05 -7.18 5.99
CA GLU A 337 12.81 -8.39 6.79
C GLU A 337 11.34 -8.80 6.76
N ALA A 338 10.43 -7.82 6.88
CA ALA A 338 9.00 -8.05 6.77
C ALA A 338 8.61 -8.64 5.41
N LEU A 339 9.15 -8.07 4.32
CA LEU A 339 8.90 -8.58 2.98
C LEU A 339 9.48 -9.99 2.80
N ALA A 340 10.66 -10.27 3.33
CA ALA A 340 11.25 -11.60 3.34
C ALA A 340 10.37 -12.59 4.11
N PHE A 341 9.86 -12.19 5.29
CA PHE A 341 8.98 -13.01 6.14
C PHE A 341 7.68 -13.41 5.43
N VAL A 342 6.95 -12.46 4.84
CA VAL A 342 5.65 -12.74 4.18
C VAL A 342 5.80 -13.49 2.86
N ARG A 343 6.99 -13.51 2.26
CA ARG A 343 7.30 -14.22 1.01
C ARG A 343 7.83 -15.63 1.22
N THR A 344 8.26 -15.97 2.44
CA THR A 344 8.86 -17.29 2.75
C THR A 344 7.88 -18.41 2.48
N ARG A 345 8.36 -19.45 1.79
CA ARG A 345 7.61 -20.66 1.42
C ARG A 345 8.37 -21.94 1.67
N TYR A 346 9.63 -21.97 1.25
CA TYR A 346 10.41 -23.21 1.17
C TYR A 346 10.95 -23.68 2.53
N ALA A 347 11.03 -22.78 3.50
CA ALA A 347 11.44 -23.11 4.86
C ALA A 347 10.26 -23.54 5.78
N LEU A 348 9.03 -23.51 5.26
CA LEU A 348 7.83 -23.80 6.04
C LEU A 348 7.28 -25.20 5.70
N PRO A 349 6.93 -26.05 6.68
CA PRO A 349 6.43 -27.41 6.45
C PRO A 349 5.17 -27.47 5.60
N GLY A 350 4.21 -26.56 5.83
CA GLY A 350 2.94 -26.43 5.10
C GLY A 350 3.03 -25.58 3.83
N SER A 351 4.26 -25.12 3.44
CA SER A 351 4.50 -24.37 2.21
C SER A 351 3.54 -23.15 2.03
N ASP A 352 2.58 -23.23 1.10
CA ASP A 352 1.68 -22.11 0.75
C ASP A 352 0.64 -21.80 1.85
N LEU A 353 0.18 -22.80 2.57
CA LEU A 353 -0.78 -22.60 3.67
C LEU A 353 -0.14 -21.88 4.87
N ASP A 354 1.08 -22.26 5.20
CA ASP A 354 1.81 -21.59 6.29
C ASP A 354 2.23 -20.18 5.90
N ARG A 355 2.55 -19.93 4.62
CA ARG A 355 2.75 -18.57 4.11
C ARG A 355 1.50 -17.70 4.33
N THR A 356 0.32 -18.21 4.01
CA THR A 356 -0.95 -17.48 4.22
C THR A 356 -1.16 -17.14 5.68
N LYS A 357 -0.88 -18.06 6.61
CA LYS A 357 -0.94 -17.80 8.06
C LYS A 357 0.06 -16.73 8.49
N ASN A 358 1.29 -16.78 7.97
CA ASN A 358 2.32 -15.79 8.26
C ASN A 358 1.91 -14.40 7.73
N GLN A 359 1.31 -14.32 6.55
CA GLN A 359 0.77 -13.07 6.00
C GLN A 359 -0.34 -12.50 6.90
N GLN A 360 -1.30 -13.32 7.32
CA GLN A 360 -2.37 -12.90 8.24
C GLN A 360 -1.81 -12.42 9.58
N LYS A 361 -0.85 -13.18 10.16
CA LYS A 361 -0.18 -12.82 11.42
C LYS A 361 0.57 -11.50 11.29
N PHE A 362 1.29 -11.30 10.17
CA PHE A 362 2.02 -10.07 9.93
C PHE A 362 1.09 -8.87 9.75
N LEU A 363 0.02 -9.02 8.95
CA LEU A 363 -0.96 -7.95 8.73
C LEU A 363 -1.64 -7.54 10.04
N ALA A 364 -1.94 -8.51 10.91
CA ALA A 364 -2.47 -8.24 12.25
C ALA A 364 -1.50 -7.37 13.09
N ALA A 365 -0.22 -7.76 13.11
CA ALA A 365 0.80 -7.04 13.86
C ALA A 365 1.03 -5.63 13.28
N LEU A 366 1.08 -5.49 11.95
CA LEU A 366 1.22 -4.21 11.26
C LEU A 366 0.03 -3.27 11.56
N ALA A 367 -1.21 -3.77 11.46
CA ALA A 367 -2.40 -2.99 11.75
C ALA A 367 -2.43 -2.53 13.22
N ASN A 368 -2.05 -3.40 14.16
CA ASN A 368 -1.94 -3.05 15.56
C ASN A 368 -0.85 -2.00 15.81
N GLN A 369 0.32 -2.14 15.19
CA GLN A 369 1.43 -1.18 15.31
C GLN A 369 1.05 0.20 14.75
N ALA A 370 0.42 0.24 13.57
CA ALA A 370 -0.03 1.48 12.94
C ALA A 370 -1.11 2.20 13.78
N ALA A 371 -1.99 1.45 14.44
CA ALA A 371 -3.10 1.98 15.24
C ALA A 371 -2.74 2.24 16.71
N THR A 372 -1.46 2.21 17.09
CA THR A 372 -1.07 2.53 18.48
C THR A 372 -1.35 4.00 18.81
N PRO A 373 -1.75 4.34 20.06
CA PRO A 373 -1.90 5.73 20.48
C PRO A 373 -0.64 6.57 20.21
N GLY A 374 0.55 5.97 20.37
CA GLY A 374 1.84 6.61 20.10
C GLY A 374 2.07 6.97 18.63
N THR A 375 1.41 6.28 17.69
CA THR A 375 1.42 6.61 16.26
C THR A 375 0.32 7.61 15.93
N VAL A 376 -0.92 7.34 16.35
CA VAL A 376 -2.10 8.12 15.96
C VAL A 376 -2.12 9.52 16.60
N MET A 377 -1.68 9.66 17.84
CA MET A 377 -1.65 10.96 18.55
C MET A 377 -0.39 11.78 18.27
N ASN A 378 0.62 11.21 17.62
CA ASN A 378 1.86 11.91 17.28
C ASN A 378 1.86 12.30 15.79
N PRO A 379 1.68 13.58 15.44
CA PRO A 379 1.64 14.01 14.04
C PRO A 379 2.95 13.71 13.29
N PHE A 380 4.09 13.72 13.96
CA PHE A 380 5.39 13.38 13.35
C PHE A 380 5.55 11.88 13.01
N LYS A 381 4.68 11.02 13.53
CA LYS A 381 4.58 9.62 13.14
C LYS A 381 3.36 9.37 12.24
N LEU A 382 2.22 9.98 12.56
CA LEU A 382 0.98 9.79 11.82
C LEU A 382 1.11 10.19 10.34
N TYR A 383 1.57 11.42 10.07
CA TYR A 383 1.66 11.91 8.68
C TYR A 383 2.62 11.11 7.80
N PRO A 384 3.86 10.76 8.24
CA PRO A 384 4.73 9.89 7.46
C PRO A 384 4.13 8.49 7.23
N THR A 385 3.50 7.89 8.26
CA THR A 385 2.87 6.56 8.14
C THR A 385 1.69 6.59 7.16
N MET A 386 0.79 7.57 7.29
CA MET A 386 -0.32 7.76 6.35
C MET A 386 0.20 8.02 4.93
N GLY A 387 1.17 8.92 4.77
CA GLY A 387 1.76 9.24 3.48
C GLY A 387 2.36 8.00 2.82
N ALA A 388 3.18 7.23 3.53
CA ALA A 388 3.78 5.99 3.02
C ALA A 388 2.71 4.96 2.63
N GLY A 389 1.64 4.83 3.42
CA GLY A 389 0.52 3.93 3.12
C GLY A 389 -0.21 4.35 1.85
N LEU A 390 -0.71 5.57 1.83
CA LEU A 390 -1.58 6.07 0.75
C LEU A 390 -0.82 6.24 -0.58
N ASP A 391 0.44 6.70 -0.56
CA ASP A 391 1.27 6.85 -1.76
C ASP A 391 1.59 5.52 -2.46
N THR A 392 1.44 4.40 -1.77
CA THR A 392 1.79 3.07 -2.28
C THR A 392 0.58 2.19 -2.57
N LEU A 393 -0.60 2.61 -2.11
CA LEU A 393 -1.86 1.91 -2.31
C LEU A 393 -2.46 2.29 -3.66
N ILE A 394 -2.70 1.27 -4.51
CA ILE A 394 -3.47 1.41 -5.75
C ILE A 394 -4.90 0.99 -5.44
N VAL A 395 -5.87 1.86 -5.75
CA VAL A 395 -7.29 1.62 -5.45
C VAL A 395 -8.16 1.79 -6.69
N ASP A 396 -9.41 1.35 -6.60
CA ASP A 396 -10.40 1.66 -7.61
C ASP A 396 -10.80 3.15 -7.61
N LYS A 397 -11.37 3.59 -8.73
CA LYS A 397 -11.70 5.01 -8.94
C LYS A 397 -12.76 5.56 -7.99
N ASP A 398 -13.66 4.70 -7.53
CA ASP A 398 -14.78 5.08 -6.69
C ASP A 398 -14.42 5.05 -5.19
N MET A 399 -13.29 4.43 -4.84
CA MET A 399 -12.80 4.32 -3.46
C MET A 399 -12.32 5.67 -2.93
N ASP A 400 -12.90 6.12 -1.83
CA ASP A 400 -12.48 7.34 -1.15
C ASP A 400 -11.63 7.06 0.12
N LEU A 401 -11.20 8.12 0.79
CA LEU A 401 -10.40 7.99 2.01
C LEU A 401 -11.17 7.35 3.17
N MET A 402 -12.50 7.50 3.20
CA MET A 402 -13.33 6.89 4.25
C MET A 402 -13.46 5.38 4.02
N ASP A 403 -13.55 4.95 2.76
CA ASP A 403 -13.53 3.52 2.39
C ASP A 403 -12.21 2.88 2.78
N VAL A 404 -11.07 3.56 2.52
CA VAL A 404 -9.74 3.09 2.97
C VAL A 404 -9.67 2.98 4.49
N ALA A 405 -10.21 3.96 5.21
CA ALA A 405 -10.27 3.93 6.66
C ALA A 405 -11.16 2.79 7.17
N SER A 406 -12.34 2.60 6.57
CA SER A 406 -13.25 1.49 6.88
C SER A 406 -12.58 0.14 6.67
N MET A 407 -11.94 -0.06 5.50
CA MET A 407 -11.16 -1.26 5.20
C MET A 407 -10.07 -1.51 6.26
N PHE A 408 -9.31 -0.48 6.63
CA PHE A 408 -8.24 -0.60 7.62
C PHE A 408 -8.77 -0.99 9.00
N TRP A 409 -9.84 -0.33 9.48
CA TRP A 409 -10.41 -0.61 10.80
C TRP A 409 -11.08 -1.98 10.85
N ALA A 410 -11.77 -2.39 9.79
CA ALA A 410 -12.36 -3.72 9.68
C ALA A 410 -11.27 -4.81 9.67
N MET A 411 -10.19 -4.62 8.90
CA MET A 411 -9.05 -5.53 8.89
C MET A 411 -8.41 -5.64 10.28
N LYS A 412 -8.22 -4.50 10.98
CA LYS A 412 -7.73 -4.49 12.36
C LYS A 412 -8.66 -5.25 13.30
N GLY A 413 -9.99 -5.07 13.20
CA GLY A 413 -10.99 -5.79 13.98
C GLY A 413 -10.87 -7.30 13.77
N VAL A 414 -10.89 -7.76 12.51
CA VAL A 414 -10.74 -9.19 12.19
C VAL A 414 -9.44 -9.77 12.73
N THR A 415 -8.33 -9.06 12.58
CA THR A 415 -7.02 -9.54 13.05
C THR A 415 -6.86 -9.43 14.56
N GLY A 416 -7.61 -8.54 15.22
CA GLY A 416 -7.71 -8.40 16.68
C GLY A 416 -8.62 -9.42 17.36
N GLY A 417 -9.40 -10.18 16.59
CA GLY A 417 -10.33 -11.20 17.12
C GLY A 417 -11.80 -10.77 17.14
N ASP A 418 -12.12 -9.54 16.70
CA ASP A 418 -13.50 -9.02 16.65
C ASP A 418 -14.24 -9.42 15.35
N GLY A 419 -13.63 -10.28 14.54
CA GLY A 419 -14.19 -10.78 13.28
C GLY A 419 -13.71 -12.18 12.97
N LYS A 420 -14.04 -12.67 11.76
CA LYS A 420 -13.66 -14.00 11.30
C LYS A 420 -12.58 -13.94 10.23
N SER A 421 -11.46 -14.62 10.45
CA SER A 421 -10.44 -14.88 9.42
C SER A 421 -10.49 -16.34 9.01
N MET A 422 -10.56 -16.61 7.70
CA MET A 422 -10.63 -17.97 7.16
C MET A 422 -9.97 -18.07 5.79
N ASN A 423 -9.63 -19.30 5.39
CA ASN A 423 -9.26 -19.59 4.02
C ASN A 423 -10.52 -19.94 3.20
N MET A 424 -10.47 -19.75 1.88
CA MET A 424 -11.49 -20.22 0.96
C MET A 424 -11.76 -21.71 1.21
N PRO A 425 -13.04 -22.13 1.34
CA PRO A 425 -13.38 -23.54 1.46
C PRO A 425 -12.94 -24.32 0.22
N ILE A 426 -12.22 -25.42 0.43
CA ILE A 426 -11.69 -26.27 -0.64
C ILE A 426 -12.24 -27.68 -0.54
N SER A 427 -12.47 -28.32 -1.70
CA SER A 427 -12.83 -29.74 -1.82
C SER A 427 -11.63 -30.67 -2.05
N GLY A 428 -10.46 -30.09 -2.36
CA GLY A 428 -9.22 -30.83 -2.60
C GLY A 428 -8.30 -30.16 -3.60
N PHE A 429 -7.48 -30.99 -4.26
CA PHE A 429 -6.51 -30.55 -5.26
C PHE A 429 -6.69 -31.34 -6.56
N SER A 430 -6.51 -30.68 -7.70
CA SER A 430 -6.53 -31.29 -9.04
C SER A 430 -5.40 -30.69 -9.88
N GLY A 431 -4.54 -31.54 -10.44
CA GLY A 431 -3.41 -31.09 -11.26
C GLY A 431 -2.46 -30.11 -10.54
N GLY A 432 -2.34 -30.23 -9.21
CA GLY A 432 -1.53 -29.33 -8.38
C GLY A 432 -2.19 -27.97 -8.08
N ASN A 433 -3.44 -27.79 -8.48
CA ASN A 433 -4.24 -26.60 -8.21
C ASN A 433 -5.30 -26.87 -7.15
N VAL A 434 -5.70 -25.80 -6.44
CA VAL A 434 -6.73 -25.85 -5.39
C VAL A 434 -8.11 -25.84 -6.04
N VAL A 435 -8.99 -26.74 -5.62
CA VAL A 435 -10.38 -26.80 -6.08
C VAL A 435 -11.30 -26.33 -4.95
N TRP A 436 -12.14 -25.33 -5.24
CA TRP A 436 -13.08 -24.79 -4.27
C TRP A 436 -14.26 -25.75 -4.04
N ASP A 437 -14.73 -25.81 -2.79
CA ASP A 437 -15.99 -26.47 -2.45
C ASP A 437 -17.16 -25.57 -2.84
N LYS A 438 -17.75 -25.84 -3.99
CA LYS A 438 -18.81 -25.00 -4.56
C LYS A 438 -20.02 -24.86 -3.63
N ALA A 439 -20.36 -25.89 -2.87
CA ALA A 439 -21.52 -25.86 -1.97
C ALA A 439 -21.24 -24.94 -0.78
N LYS A 440 -20.07 -25.10 -0.15
CA LYS A 440 -19.64 -24.23 0.94
C LYS A 440 -19.40 -22.78 0.48
N VAL A 441 -18.86 -22.56 -0.72
CA VAL A 441 -18.70 -21.21 -1.30
C VAL A 441 -20.06 -20.54 -1.50
N LYS A 442 -21.06 -21.26 -2.06
CA LYS A 442 -22.42 -20.73 -2.22
C LYS A 442 -23.05 -20.37 -0.87
N GLN A 443 -22.88 -21.20 0.16
CA GLN A 443 -23.36 -20.90 1.51
C GLN A 443 -22.64 -19.67 2.09
N LEU A 444 -21.30 -19.59 1.93
CA LEU A 444 -20.50 -18.44 2.37
C LEU A 444 -21.00 -17.14 1.74
N VAL A 445 -21.16 -17.12 0.41
CA VAL A 445 -21.65 -15.94 -0.31
C VAL A 445 -23.06 -15.54 0.13
N SER A 446 -23.96 -16.52 0.35
CA SER A 446 -25.29 -16.21 0.90
C SER A 446 -25.24 -15.55 2.26
N GLN A 447 -24.34 -16.02 3.14
CA GLN A 447 -24.15 -15.43 4.48
C GLN A 447 -23.58 -14.01 4.40
N LEU A 448 -22.58 -13.77 3.53
CA LEU A 448 -22.00 -12.44 3.34
C LEU A 448 -23.04 -11.46 2.76
N ASN A 449 -23.75 -11.85 1.69
CA ASN A 449 -24.75 -10.97 1.06
C ASN A 449 -25.92 -10.60 1.97
N ASN A 450 -26.15 -11.32 3.04
CA ASN A 450 -27.20 -11.05 4.03
C ASN A 450 -26.67 -10.45 5.33
N ASP A 451 -25.35 -10.21 5.47
CA ASP A 451 -24.69 -9.87 6.73
C ASP A 451 -24.93 -10.91 7.85
N GLU A 452 -25.07 -12.16 7.48
CA GLU A 452 -25.24 -13.23 8.45
C GLU A 452 -23.88 -13.69 9.01
N LYS A 453 -23.88 -14.13 10.25
CA LYS A 453 -22.68 -14.72 10.86
C LYS A 453 -22.16 -15.88 10.02
N VAL A 454 -20.92 -15.78 9.55
CA VAL A 454 -20.29 -16.83 8.74
C VAL A 454 -20.04 -18.08 9.58
N THR A 455 -20.80 -19.13 9.30
CA THR A 455 -20.71 -20.46 9.96
C THR A 455 -19.87 -21.47 9.17
N VAL A 456 -19.64 -21.18 7.88
CA VAL A 456 -18.81 -22.04 7.02
C VAL A 456 -17.40 -22.17 7.57
N SER A 457 -16.88 -23.40 7.56
CA SER A 457 -15.50 -23.72 7.96
C SER A 457 -14.64 -24.01 6.72
N SER A 458 -13.38 -23.54 6.76
CA SER A 458 -12.37 -23.84 5.72
C SER A 458 -11.81 -25.26 5.83
N THR A 459 -12.04 -25.95 6.94
CA THR A 459 -11.61 -27.34 7.18
C THR A 459 -12.67 -28.32 6.71
N ASN A 460 -12.23 -29.36 6.02
CA ASN A 460 -13.06 -30.55 5.74
C ASN A 460 -13.28 -31.37 6.99
#